data_b11a3d4c92bf7222bebec22dd01d36a9
#
_entry.id   b11a3d4c92bf7222bebec22dd01d36a9
#
_cell.length_a   1.000
_cell.length_b   1.000
_cell.length_c   1.000
_cell.angle_alpha   90.00
_cell.angle_beta   90.00
_cell.angle_gamma   90.00
#
_symmetry.space_group_name_H-M   'P 1'
#
loop_
_entity.id
_entity.type
_entity.pdbx_description
1 polymer ?
#
loop_
_entity_poly.entity_id
_entity_poly.type
_entity_poly.pdbx_seq_one_letter_code
_entity_poly.pdbx_strand_id
1 'polypeptide(L)'
;GKQLMIYDYEEDKIYHYSQMLMDPISGISYKEPAPHNFSFNSPQGACPHCKGLGVVPSIDIENVDYQEMASYIHTLGIEEQKEWAQKWTDSIDKMVVCPECNGKRLNKEALHFRIDGKNISDVSDMELQSLYDWVTNVEEKMNTKQRAIAHEIIKEISTRLKFLLDVGLHYLSLSRSSVSLSG
;
A
#
# COMPACT_ATOMS: atom_id res chain seq x y z
N GLY A 1 -28.05 -5.17 9.52
CA GLY A 1 -27.54 -4.80 8.22
C GLY A 1 -28.03 -3.42 7.84
N LYS A 2 -27.14 -2.62 7.28
CA LYS A 2 -27.43 -1.26 6.78
C LYS A 2 -27.38 -1.21 5.25
N GLN A 3 -27.65 -2.34 4.60
CA GLN A 3 -27.64 -2.50 3.15
C GLN A 3 -29.01 -2.95 2.67
N LEU A 4 -29.45 -2.41 1.53
CA LEU A 4 -30.68 -2.74 0.83
C LEU A 4 -30.34 -3.02 -0.63
N MET A 5 -30.88 -4.10 -1.17
CA MET A 5 -30.86 -4.39 -2.59
C MET A 5 -32.27 -4.26 -3.14
N ILE A 6 -32.42 -3.53 -4.24
CA ILE A 6 -33.67 -3.42 -5.00
C ILE A 6 -33.43 -3.99 -6.38
N TYR A 7 -34.25 -4.96 -6.76
CA TYR A 7 -34.24 -5.49 -8.12
C TYR A 7 -35.33 -4.78 -8.94
N ASP A 8 -34.91 -4.15 -10.02
CA ASP A 8 -35.80 -3.53 -10.98
C ASP A 8 -36.15 -4.56 -12.07
N TYR A 9 -37.39 -4.98 -12.07
CA TYR A 9 -37.89 -5.97 -13.02
C TYR A 9 -38.04 -5.45 -14.45
N GLU A 10 -38.17 -4.14 -14.64
CA GLU A 10 -38.32 -3.54 -15.96
C GLU A 10 -36.98 -3.36 -16.67
N GLU A 11 -35.92 -3.00 -15.89
CA GLU A 11 -34.58 -2.79 -16.42
C GLU A 11 -33.67 -4.00 -16.26
N ASP A 12 -34.13 -5.08 -15.62
CA ASP A 12 -33.32 -6.28 -15.26
C ASP A 12 -32.01 -5.92 -14.53
N LYS A 13 -32.12 -5.01 -13.56
CA LYS A 13 -30.98 -4.46 -12.82
C LYS A 13 -31.15 -4.57 -11.31
N ILE A 14 -30.02 -4.80 -10.63
CA ILE A 14 -29.95 -4.76 -9.17
C ILE A 14 -29.32 -3.45 -8.75
N TYR A 15 -30.03 -2.71 -7.90
CA TYR A 15 -29.53 -1.50 -7.26
C TYR A 15 -29.14 -1.79 -5.82
N HIS A 16 -27.92 -1.40 -5.45
CA HIS A 16 -27.42 -1.53 -4.11
C HIS A 16 -27.46 -0.19 -3.37
N TYR A 17 -28.05 -0.18 -2.21
CA TYR A 17 -28.13 0.99 -1.32
C TYR A 17 -27.48 0.67 0.02
N SER A 18 -26.65 1.57 0.52
CA SER A 18 -26.01 1.43 1.82
C SER A 18 -25.97 2.76 2.55
N GLN A 19 -26.06 2.73 3.87
CA GLN A 19 -25.74 3.88 4.72
C GLN A 19 -24.22 4.05 4.92
N MET A 20 -23.43 3.09 4.46
CA MET A 20 -21.97 3.15 4.47
C MET A 20 -21.47 3.63 3.09
N LEU A 21 -20.23 4.08 3.02
CA LEU A 21 -19.54 4.35 1.75
C LEU A 21 -19.58 3.08 0.89
N MET A 22 -20.20 3.16 -0.26
CA MET A 22 -20.37 2.01 -1.15
C MET A 22 -20.25 2.47 -2.62
N ASP A 23 -19.59 1.66 -3.41
CA ASP A 23 -19.66 1.80 -4.86
C ASP A 23 -20.99 1.24 -5.36
N PRO A 24 -21.86 2.07 -5.97
CA PRO A 24 -23.20 1.65 -6.42
C PRO A 24 -23.15 0.62 -7.58
N ILE A 25 -22.04 0.52 -8.28
CA ILE A 25 -21.88 -0.39 -9.44
C ILE A 25 -21.44 -1.77 -8.97
N SER A 26 -20.40 -1.85 -8.17
CA SER A 26 -19.82 -3.12 -7.69
C SER A 26 -20.47 -3.65 -6.41
N GLY A 27 -21.21 -2.81 -5.67
CA GLY A 27 -21.79 -3.14 -4.37
C GLY A 27 -20.75 -3.25 -3.23
N ILE A 28 -19.49 -2.94 -3.49
CA ILE A 28 -18.42 -3.00 -2.48
C ILE A 28 -18.62 -1.88 -1.47
N SER A 29 -18.70 -2.26 -0.20
CA SER A 29 -18.86 -1.30 0.91
C SER A 29 -17.51 -1.05 1.58
N TYR A 30 -17.22 0.23 1.81
CA TYR A 30 -16.02 0.68 2.52
C TYR A 30 -16.39 1.15 3.92
N LYS A 31 -15.52 0.88 4.88
CA LYS A 31 -15.62 1.51 6.20
C LYS A 31 -15.34 3.01 6.08
N GLU A 32 -15.89 3.80 7.01
CA GLU A 32 -15.56 5.22 7.09
C GLU A 32 -14.03 5.37 7.24
N PRO A 33 -13.37 6.16 6.37
CA PRO A 33 -11.93 6.26 6.39
C PRO A 33 -11.45 6.98 7.66
N ALA A 34 -10.46 6.40 8.29
CA ALA A 34 -9.78 6.98 9.45
C ALA A 34 -8.27 7.06 9.17
N PRO A 35 -7.52 7.97 9.84
CA PRO A 35 -6.10 8.16 9.54
C PRO A 35 -5.26 6.89 9.58
N HIS A 36 -5.56 5.97 10.48
CA HIS A 36 -4.85 4.68 10.59
C HIS A 36 -5.06 3.75 9.40
N ASN A 37 -6.12 3.93 8.60
CA ASN A 37 -6.34 3.16 7.38
C ASN A 37 -5.34 3.51 6.27
N PHE A 38 -4.68 4.65 6.36
CA PHE A 38 -3.70 5.14 5.39
C PHE A 38 -2.25 5.00 5.88
N SER A 39 -2.03 4.31 7.00
CA SER A 39 -0.70 4.08 7.56
C SER A 39 -0.26 2.64 7.37
N PHE A 40 0.88 2.43 6.74
CA PHE A 40 1.50 1.11 6.62
C PHE A 40 2.09 0.60 7.96
N ASN A 41 2.17 1.45 8.99
CA ASN A 41 2.55 1.07 10.35
C ASN A 41 1.33 0.66 11.21
N SER A 42 0.12 0.79 10.67
CA SER A 42 -1.12 0.39 11.33
C SER A 42 -1.63 -0.93 10.75
N PRO A 43 -2.04 -1.90 11.56
CA PRO A 43 -2.62 -3.16 11.08
C PRO A 43 -3.86 -2.96 10.18
N GLN A 44 -4.58 -1.82 10.34
CA GLN A 44 -5.76 -1.50 9.54
C GLN A 44 -5.41 -0.96 8.15
N GLY A 45 -4.24 -0.32 7.99
CA GLY A 45 -3.79 0.26 6.73
C GLY A 45 -2.74 -0.57 6.01
N ALA A 46 -1.97 -1.36 6.74
CA ALA A 46 -0.89 -2.18 6.22
C ALA A 46 -1.40 -3.26 5.25
N CYS A 47 -0.60 -3.58 4.25
CA CYS A 47 -0.82 -4.77 3.43
C CYS A 47 -0.80 -6.02 4.34
N PRO A 48 -1.84 -6.87 4.31
CA PRO A 48 -1.94 -8.01 5.21
C PRO A 48 -0.85 -9.07 4.97
N HIS A 49 -0.36 -9.18 3.73
CA HIS A 49 0.65 -10.16 3.35
C HIS A 49 2.05 -9.76 3.87
N CYS A 50 2.54 -8.57 3.54
CA CYS A 50 3.87 -8.10 3.97
C CYS A 50 3.84 -7.29 5.28
N LYS A 51 2.68 -7.12 5.92
CA LYS A 51 2.50 -6.37 7.17
C LYS A 51 3.09 -4.96 7.12
N GLY A 52 3.00 -4.31 5.96
CA GLY A 52 3.49 -2.95 5.74
C GLY A 52 4.97 -2.84 5.38
N LEU A 53 5.69 -3.94 5.19
CA LEU A 53 7.11 -3.92 4.81
C LEU A 53 7.33 -3.59 3.33
N GLY A 54 6.40 -3.95 2.46
CA GLY A 54 6.52 -3.79 1.01
C GLY A 54 7.33 -4.90 0.32
N VAL A 55 8.03 -5.71 1.11
CA VAL A 55 8.84 -6.84 0.67
C VAL A 55 8.52 -8.07 1.50
N VAL A 56 8.81 -9.23 0.96
CA VAL A 56 8.65 -10.53 1.62
C VAL A 56 9.87 -11.40 1.30
N PRO A 57 10.19 -12.44 2.09
CA PRO A 57 11.19 -13.43 1.72
C PRO A 57 10.84 -14.06 0.37
N SER A 58 11.85 -14.39 -0.43
CA SER A 58 11.64 -14.99 -1.76
C SER A 58 11.04 -16.40 -1.69
N ILE A 59 11.17 -17.05 -0.54
CA ILE A 59 10.56 -18.34 -0.22
C ILE A 59 9.51 -18.11 0.88
N ASP A 60 8.31 -18.62 0.66
CA ASP A 60 7.25 -18.64 1.66
C ASP A 60 7.50 -19.81 2.62
N ILE A 61 8.25 -19.53 3.69
CA ILE A 61 8.65 -20.52 4.69
C ILE A 61 7.44 -21.11 5.44
N GLU A 62 6.35 -20.37 5.56
CA GLU A 62 5.13 -20.80 6.27
C GLU A 62 4.38 -21.90 5.51
N ASN A 63 4.53 -21.94 4.18
CA ASN A 63 3.85 -22.90 3.30
C ASN A 63 4.79 -23.97 2.70
N VAL A 64 6.00 -24.12 3.20
CA VAL A 64 6.93 -25.16 2.75
C VAL A 64 6.48 -26.52 3.29
N ASP A 65 6.31 -27.48 2.39
CA ASP A 65 6.18 -28.87 2.79
C ASP A 65 7.55 -29.47 3.19
N TYR A 66 7.83 -29.40 4.48
CA TYR A 66 9.10 -29.90 5.05
C TYR A 66 9.29 -31.40 4.88
N GLN A 67 8.21 -32.21 4.74
CA GLN A 67 8.33 -33.65 4.54
C GLN A 67 8.74 -33.96 3.10
N GLU A 68 8.11 -33.31 2.12
CA GLU A 68 8.49 -33.43 0.72
C GLU A 68 9.93 -32.95 0.50
N MET A 69 10.26 -31.80 1.08
CA MET A 69 11.61 -31.24 1.03
C MET A 69 12.67 -32.18 1.63
N ALA A 70 12.42 -32.73 2.82
CA ALA A 70 13.32 -33.68 3.46
C ALA A 70 13.50 -34.95 2.61
N SER A 71 12.41 -35.47 2.06
CA SER A 71 12.43 -36.63 1.17
C SER A 71 13.28 -36.37 -0.07
N TYR A 72 13.15 -35.18 -0.68
CA TYR A 72 13.96 -34.79 -1.83
C TYR A 72 15.44 -34.70 -1.46
N ILE A 73 15.80 -34.03 -0.36
CA ILE A 73 17.18 -33.86 0.09
C ILE A 73 17.85 -35.22 0.33
N HIS A 74 17.14 -36.20 0.86
CA HIS A 74 17.66 -37.56 1.07
C HIS A 74 18.01 -38.30 -0.22
N THR A 75 17.46 -37.88 -1.37
CA THR A 75 17.83 -38.46 -2.69
C THR A 75 19.12 -37.90 -3.25
N LEU A 76 19.61 -36.78 -2.71
CA LEU A 76 20.80 -36.06 -3.20
C LEU A 76 22.09 -36.65 -2.61
N GLY A 77 23.19 -36.55 -3.37
CA GLY A 77 24.53 -36.83 -2.87
C GLY A 77 25.01 -35.73 -1.88
N ILE A 78 26.07 -36.02 -1.12
CA ILE A 78 26.55 -35.14 -0.04
C ILE A 78 26.90 -33.74 -0.55
N GLU A 79 27.54 -33.62 -1.69
CA GLU A 79 27.93 -32.31 -2.27
C GLU A 79 26.68 -31.57 -2.79
N GLU A 80 25.74 -32.26 -3.41
CA GLU A 80 24.48 -31.70 -3.86
C GLU A 80 23.62 -31.21 -2.68
N GLN A 81 23.63 -31.92 -1.54
CA GLN A 81 22.95 -31.47 -0.31
C GLN A 81 23.55 -30.16 0.22
N LYS A 82 24.87 -29.99 0.17
CA LYS A 82 25.53 -28.74 0.59
C LYS A 82 25.17 -27.59 -0.33
N GLU A 83 25.21 -27.78 -1.66
CA GLU A 83 24.84 -26.77 -2.64
C GLU A 83 23.36 -26.39 -2.46
N TRP A 84 22.50 -27.36 -2.24
CA TRP A 84 21.09 -27.12 -2.00
C TRP A 84 20.86 -26.30 -0.72
N ALA A 85 21.52 -26.67 0.39
CA ALA A 85 21.44 -25.95 1.65
C ALA A 85 21.91 -24.50 1.51
N GLN A 86 23.01 -24.24 0.77
CA GLN A 86 23.48 -22.90 0.52
C GLN A 86 22.48 -22.08 -0.30
N LYS A 87 21.96 -22.63 -1.40
CA LYS A 87 20.93 -21.99 -2.22
C LYS A 87 19.66 -21.69 -1.44
N TRP A 88 19.26 -22.61 -0.54
CA TRP A 88 18.12 -22.42 0.34
C TRP A 88 18.34 -21.26 1.29
N THR A 89 19.49 -21.20 1.97
CA THR A 89 19.84 -20.09 2.87
C THR A 89 19.86 -18.76 2.13
N ASP A 90 20.53 -18.68 0.97
CA ASP A 90 20.60 -17.48 0.14
C ASP A 90 19.20 -17.01 -0.33
N SER A 91 18.27 -17.97 -0.52
CA SER A 91 16.92 -17.66 -0.95
C SER A 91 16.02 -17.17 0.19
N ILE A 92 16.22 -17.65 1.42
CA ILE A 92 15.52 -17.17 2.61
C ILE A 92 15.92 -15.72 2.91
N ASP A 93 17.19 -15.40 2.79
CA ASP A 93 17.72 -14.06 3.05
C ASP A 93 17.37 -13.06 1.94
N LYS A 94 16.97 -13.55 0.77
CA LYS A 94 16.61 -12.72 -0.36
C LYS A 94 15.19 -12.18 -0.22
N MET A 95 15.09 -10.86 -0.03
CA MET A 95 13.81 -10.15 -0.02
C MET A 95 13.37 -9.79 -1.45
N VAL A 96 12.11 -10.02 -1.76
CA VAL A 96 11.48 -9.66 -3.03
C VAL A 96 10.32 -8.71 -2.79
N VAL A 97 9.96 -7.94 -3.81
CA VAL A 97 8.79 -7.05 -3.73
C VAL A 97 7.54 -7.88 -3.44
N CYS A 98 6.76 -7.46 -2.46
CA CYS A 98 5.52 -8.13 -2.08
C CYS A 98 4.58 -8.23 -3.28
N PRO A 99 4.17 -9.42 -3.71
CA PRO A 99 3.32 -9.61 -4.89
C PRO A 99 1.90 -9.08 -4.69
N GLU A 100 1.43 -9.01 -3.44
CA GLU A 100 0.08 -8.56 -3.14
C GLU A 100 -0.08 -7.04 -3.24
N CYS A 101 0.87 -6.27 -2.69
CA CYS A 101 0.83 -4.81 -2.71
C CYS A 101 1.79 -4.17 -3.72
N ASN A 102 2.60 -4.95 -4.43
CA ASN A 102 3.61 -4.47 -5.39
C ASN A 102 4.51 -3.37 -4.78
N GLY A 103 4.96 -3.57 -3.54
CA GLY A 103 5.81 -2.63 -2.82
C GLY A 103 5.08 -1.44 -2.17
N LYS A 104 3.78 -1.25 -2.41
CA LYS A 104 3.01 -0.10 -1.92
C LYS A 104 2.78 -0.09 -0.40
N ARG A 105 3.03 -1.21 0.28
CA ARG A 105 2.98 -1.37 1.74
C ARG A 105 1.58 -1.28 2.36
N LEU A 106 0.59 -0.79 1.63
CA LEU A 106 -0.79 -0.56 2.06
C LEU A 106 -1.74 -1.63 1.54
N ASN A 107 -2.87 -1.79 2.21
CA ASN A 107 -3.96 -2.63 1.74
C ASN A 107 -4.66 -2.00 0.53
N LYS A 108 -5.43 -2.82 -0.21
CA LYS A 108 -6.12 -2.38 -1.42
C LYS A 108 -7.19 -1.32 -1.15
N GLU A 109 -7.86 -1.39 0.01
CA GLU A 109 -8.91 -0.45 0.37
C GLU A 109 -8.36 0.98 0.51
N ALA A 110 -7.20 1.16 1.16
CA ALA A 110 -6.55 2.46 1.29
C ALA A 110 -6.20 3.11 -0.06
N LEU A 111 -5.88 2.28 -1.07
CA LEU A 111 -5.48 2.75 -2.40
C LEU A 111 -6.66 3.18 -3.28
N HIS A 112 -7.90 2.89 -2.89
CA HIS A 112 -9.08 3.35 -3.61
C HIS A 112 -9.41 4.83 -3.34
N PHE A 113 -8.99 5.38 -2.22
CA PHE A 113 -9.18 6.80 -1.90
C PHE A 113 -8.22 7.65 -2.71
N ARG A 114 -8.75 8.63 -3.43
CA ARG A 114 -7.97 9.49 -4.34
C ARG A 114 -8.28 10.96 -4.13
N ILE A 115 -7.24 11.78 -4.23
CA ILE A 115 -7.33 13.23 -4.29
C ILE A 115 -6.66 13.64 -5.60
N ASP A 116 -7.36 14.36 -6.46
CA ASP A 116 -6.88 14.74 -7.80
C ASP A 116 -6.31 13.54 -8.59
N GLY A 117 -7.04 12.41 -8.57
CA GLY A 117 -6.69 11.18 -9.26
C GLY A 117 -5.55 10.35 -8.62
N LYS A 118 -4.87 10.85 -7.60
CA LYS A 118 -3.75 10.17 -6.91
C LYS A 118 -4.19 9.56 -5.58
N ASN A 119 -3.77 8.34 -5.31
CA ASN A 119 -3.89 7.72 -4.00
C ASN A 119 -2.67 8.03 -3.13
N ILE A 120 -2.71 7.63 -1.86
CA ILE A 120 -1.62 7.92 -0.90
C ILE A 120 -0.28 7.30 -1.30
N SER A 121 -0.26 6.13 -1.95
CA SER A 121 0.99 5.54 -2.46
C SER A 121 1.56 6.35 -3.61
N ASP A 122 0.71 6.73 -4.58
CA ASP A 122 1.12 7.53 -5.73
C ASP A 122 1.76 8.86 -5.26
N VAL A 123 1.15 9.48 -4.24
CA VAL A 123 1.65 10.73 -3.65
C VAL A 123 2.96 10.51 -2.87
N SER A 124 3.06 9.41 -2.14
CA SER A 124 4.27 9.09 -1.35
C SER A 124 5.47 8.72 -2.23
N ASP A 125 5.22 8.22 -3.44
CA ASP A 125 6.26 7.84 -4.41
C ASP A 125 6.81 9.03 -5.20
N MET A 126 6.16 10.20 -5.14
CA MET A 126 6.64 11.41 -5.79
C MET A 126 7.95 11.89 -5.17
N GLU A 127 8.85 12.44 -5.99
CA GLU A 127 10.00 13.21 -5.51
C GLU A 127 9.51 14.42 -4.70
N LEU A 128 10.22 14.80 -3.64
CA LEU A 128 9.79 15.83 -2.70
C LEU A 128 9.48 17.18 -3.39
N GLN A 129 10.20 17.55 -4.45
CA GLN A 129 9.87 18.76 -5.22
C GLN A 129 8.51 18.65 -5.91
N SER A 130 8.28 17.54 -6.63
CA SER A 130 7.00 17.30 -7.32
C SER A 130 5.84 17.15 -6.33
N LEU A 131 6.09 16.57 -5.16
CA LEU A 131 5.12 16.46 -4.09
C LEU A 131 4.74 17.83 -3.54
N TYR A 132 5.73 18.70 -3.29
CA TYR A 132 5.50 20.06 -2.84
C TYR A 132 4.66 20.87 -3.84
N ASP A 133 5.01 20.79 -5.13
CA ASP A 133 4.28 21.47 -6.20
C ASP A 133 2.84 20.96 -6.31
N TRP A 134 2.64 19.65 -6.18
CA TRP A 134 1.31 19.07 -6.17
C TRP A 134 0.48 19.48 -4.94
N VAL A 135 1.05 19.43 -3.73
CA VAL A 135 0.36 19.82 -2.48
C VAL A 135 -0.07 21.28 -2.51
N THR A 136 0.79 22.18 -3.01
CA THR A 136 0.49 23.63 -3.07
C THR A 136 -0.59 23.95 -4.08
N ASN A 137 -0.75 23.16 -5.13
CA ASN A 137 -1.74 23.39 -6.19
C ASN A 137 -3.04 22.59 -6.05
N VAL A 138 -3.05 21.52 -5.23
CA VAL A 138 -4.21 20.62 -5.12
C VAL A 138 -5.45 21.29 -4.54
N GLU A 139 -5.26 22.32 -3.71
CA GLU A 139 -6.36 23.08 -3.10
C GLU A 139 -7.23 23.79 -4.13
N GLU A 140 -6.65 24.24 -5.26
CA GLU A 140 -7.38 24.89 -6.34
C GLU A 140 -8.41 23.97 -7.00
N LYS A 141 -8.16 22.67 -6.98
CA LYS A 141 -9.04 21.63 -7.55
C LYS A 141 -10.14 21.16 -6.59
N MET A 142 -10.12 21.65 -5.36
CA MET A 142 -11.09 21.28 -4.32
C MET A 142 -12.32 22.19 -4.35
N ASN A 143 -13.48 21.62 -4.04
CA ASN A 143 -14.68 22.43 -3.80
C ASN A 143 -14.57 23.20 -2.47
N THR A 144 -15.46 24.18 -2.26
CA THR A 144 -15.42 25.08 -1.09
C THR A 144 -15.38 24.34 0.25
N LYS A 145 -16.16 23.26 0.39
CA LYS A 145 -16.21 22.45 1.64
C LYS A 145 -14.92 21.68 1.86
N GLN A 146 -14.39 21.05 0.81
CA GLN A 146 -13.13 20.34 0.86
C GLN A 146 -11.97 21.28 1.17
N ARG A 147 -11.93 22.46 0.54
CA ARG A 147 -10.91 23.49 0.78
C ARG A 147 -10.91 23.96 2.22
N ALA A 148 -12.08 24.25 2.80
CA ALA A 148 -12.19 24.66 4.19
C ALA A 148 -11.64 23.62 5.18
N ILE A 149 -11.79 22.33 4.88
CA ILE A 149 -11.26 21.23 5.71
C ILE A 149 -9.75 21.07 5.48
N ALA A 150 -9.28 21.15 4.23
CA ALA A 150 -7.92 20.81 3.84
C ALA A 150 -6.90 21.93 4.08
N HIS A 151 -7.33 23.18 4.11
CA HIS A 151 -6.46 24.38 4.10
C HIS A 151 -5.33 24.32 5.14
N GLU A 152 -5.67 24.12 6.41
CA GLU A 152 -4.65 24.08 7.48
C GLU A 152 -3.73 22.86 7.36
N ILE A 153 -4.27 21.72 6.87
CA ILE A 153 -3.50 20.49 6.64
C ILE A 153 -2.49 20.70 5.51
N ILE A 154 -2.93 21.30 4.39
CA ILE A 154 -2.08 21.62 3.23
C ILE A 154 -0.96 22.56 3.62
N LYS A 155 -1.28 23.61 4.39
CA LYS A 155 -0.30 24.56 4.90
C LYS A 155 0.78 23.90 5.76
N GLU A 156 0.37 23.03 6.68
CA GLU A 156 1.29 22.29 7.55
C GLU A 156 2.20 21.34 6.74
N ILE A 157 1.62 20.59 5.80
CA ILE A 157 2.38 19.68 4.93
C ILE A 157 3.36 20.49 4.06
N SER A 158 2.91 21.57 3.43
CA SER A 158 3.75 22.43 2.58
C SER A 158 4.93 23.00 3.37
N THR A 159 4.71 23.42 4.61
CA THR A 159 5.78 23.95 5.46
C THR A 159 6.85 22.89 5.75
N ARG A 160 6.44 21.66 6.06
CA ARG A 160 7.36 20.53 6.32
C ARG A 160 8.12 20.10 5.06
N LEU A 161 7.43 20.02 3.93
CA LEU A 161 8.06 19.69 2.66
C LEU A 161 9.09 20.77 2.26
N LYS A 162 8.73 22.05 2.42
CA LYS A 162 9.66 23.15 2.15
C LYS A 162 10.94 23.03 2.98
N PHE A 163 10.82 22.72 4.26
CA PHE A 163 12.00 22.48 5.12
C PHE A 163 12.91 21.36 4.56
N LEU A 164 12.33 20.24 4.08
CA LEU A 164 13.10 19.16 3.47
C LEU A 164 13.79 19.59 2.17
N LEU A 165 13.13 20.41 1.37
CA LEU A 165 13.70 20.99 0.15
C LEU A 165 14.84 21.97 0.45
N ASP A 166 14.68 22.81 1.47
CA ASP A 166 15.68 23.81 1.88
C ASP A 166 16.98 23.16 2.37
N VAL A 167 16.90 21.93 2.91
CA VAL A 167 18.09 21.12 3.26
C VAL A 167 18.62 20.25 2.12
N GLY A 168 18.09 20.41 0.89
CA GLY A 168 18.63 19.80 -0.32
C GLY A 168 18.12 18.40 -0.66
N LEU A 169 17.04 17.93 -0.05
CA LEU A 169 16.51 16.57 -0.23
C LEU A 169 15.53 16.42 -1.41
N HIS A 170 15.69 17.18 -2.49
CA HIS A 170 14.73 17.26 -3.60
C HIS A 170 14.42 15.92 -4.26
N TYR A 171 15.41 15.03 -4.32
CA TYR A 171 15.39 13.76 -5.05
C TYR A 171 14.86 12.58 -4.25
N LEU A 172 14.55 12.79 -2.98
CA LEU A 172 13.98 11.74 -2.13
C LEU A 172 12.45 11.65 -2.31
N SER A 173 11.89 10.47 -1.99
CA SER A 173 10.45 10.27 -1.86
C SER A 173 10.11 9.80 -0.44
N LEU A 174 8.86 10.01 -0.01
CA LEU A 174 8.39 9.59 1.31
C LEU A 174 8.25 8.07 1.44
N SER A 175 8.10 7.36 0.32
CA SER A 175 8.02 5.90 0.28
C SER A 175 9.37 5.21 0.49
N ARG A 176 10.48 5.94 0.36
CA ARG A 176 11.84 5.38 0.46
C ARG A 176 12.08 4.80 1.86
N SER A 177 12.55 3.55 1.89
CA SER A 177 12.92 2.89 3.14
C SER A 177 14.11 3.58 3.81
N SER A 178 14.04 3.77 5.13
CA SER A 178 15.14 4.31 5.93
C SER A 178 16.42 3.46 5.85
N VAL A 179 16.29 2.16 5.63
CA VAL A 179 17.42 1.24 5.42
C VAL A 179 18.26 1.62 4.19
N SER A 180 17.64 2.19 3.17
CA SER A 180 18.34 2.65 1.96
C SER A 180 19.02 4.03 2.09
N LEU A 181 18.87 4.70 3.24
CA LEU A 181 19.49 5.99 3.52
C LEU A 181 20.83 5.88 4.24
N SER A 182 21.13 4.69 4.78
CA SER A 182 22.34 4.39 5.55
C SER A 182 23.41 3.64 4.74
N GLY A 183 23.33 3.71 3.41
CA GLY A 183 24.32 3.14 2.49
C GLY A 183 25.54 4.03 2.28
#